data_2205af9a00436792e58a2ef5ba0663d2
#
_entry.id   2205af9a00436792e58a2ef5ba0663d2
#
_cell.length_a   1.000
_cell.length_b   1.000
_cell.length_c   1.000
_cell.angle_alpha   90.00
_cell.angle_beta   90.00
_cell.angle_gamma   90.00
#
_symmetry.space_group_name_H-M   'P 1'
#
loop_
_entity.id
_entity.type
_entity.pdbx_description
1 polymer ?
#
loop_
_entity_poly.entity_id
_entity_poly.type
_entity_poly.pdbx_seq_one_letter_code
_entity_poly.pdbx_strand_id
1 'polypeptide(L)'
;MKNLLITAFALLAFAAGSQAQTNNKNAKNMKTIALTKADFLKKVADYEKNPEEWKYLGDKPALIDFYASWCGPCKALAPVLEELAAEYGDRIYIYKINTEEEQELAAAFGIRSIPTLLFIPMEGKPQMAQGALPKASLKEAIDKVMLGK
;
A
#
# COMPACT_ATOMS: atom_id res chain seq x y z
N MET A 1 -41.48 -16.94 -66.82
CA MET A 1 -42.23 -15.86 -66.12
C MET A 1 -41.90 -15.91 -64.67
N LYS A 2 -41.54 -14.74 -64.17
CA LYS A 2 -41.33 -14.35 -62.76
C LYS A 2 -40.01 -14.82 -62.10
N ASN A 3 -39.04 -13.91 -62.21
CA ASN A 3 -37.81 -13.83 -61.42
C ASN A 3 -38.16 -13.49 -59.99
N LEU A 4 -37.58 -14.19 -59.04
CA LEU A 4 -37.58 -13.78 -57.64
C LEU A 4 -36.14 -13.58 -57.18
N LEU A 5 -35.73 -12.34 -57.14
CA LEU A 5 -34.46 -11.87 -56.57
C LEU A 5 -34.54 -11.95 -55.05
N ILE A 6 -33.75 -12.85 -54.47
CA ILE A 6 -33.55 -12.88 -53.03
C ILE A 6 -32.30 -12.09 -52.71
N THR A 7 -32.51 -10.88 -52.20
CA THR A 7 -31.45 -10.05 -51.63
C THR A 7 -31.01 -10.60 -50.30
N ALA A 8 -29.81 -11.11 -50.23
CA ALA A 8 -29.18 -11.50 -48.97
C ALA A 8 -28.78 -10.25 -48.18
N PHE A 9 -29.44 -10.03 -47.06
CA PHE A 9 -29.09 -8.99 -46.08
C PHE A 9 -27.98 -9.54 -45.17
N ALA A 10 -26.74 -9.05 -45.37
CA ALA A 10 -25.63 -9.37 -44.50
C ALA A 10 -25.78 -8.59 -43.20
N LEU A 11 -26.14 -9.29 -42.13
CA LEU A 11 -26.10 -8.77 -40.76
C LEU A 11 -24.65 -8.74 -40.28
N LEU A 12 -24.04 -7.55 -40.28
CA LEU A 12 -22.80 -7.27 -39.56
C LEU A 12 -23.11 -7.28 -38.08
N ALA A 13 -22.76 -8.33 -37.37
CA ALA A 13 -22.74 -8.36 -35.92
C ALA A 13 -21.56 -7.52 -35.41
N PHE A 14 -21.86 -6.31 -34.92
CA PHE A 14 -20.94 -5.53 -34.14
C PHE A 14 -20.72 -6.24 -32.80
N ALA A 15 -19.59 -6.91 -32.67
CA ALA A 15 -19.13 -7.40 -31.37
C ALA A 15 -18.77 -6.18 -30.53
N ALA A 16 -19.68 -5.76 -29.66
CA ALA A 16 -19.43 -4.78 -28.61
C ALA A 16 -18.44 -5.43 -27.62
N GLY A 17 -17.18 -5.03 -27.74
CA GLY A 17 -16.16 -5.36 -26.75
C GLY A 17 -16.60 -4.82 -25.40
N SER A 18 -17.02 -5.71 -24.52
CA SER A 18 -17.25 -5.43 -23.11
C SER A 18 -15.91 -5.06 -22.49
N GLN A 19 -15.62 -3.77 -22.42
CA GLN A 19 -14.54 -3.29 -21.56
C GLN A 19 -14.98 -3.57 -20.12
N ALA A 20 -14.34 -4.53 -19.51
CA ALA A 20 -14.45 -4.78 -18.08
C ALA A 20 -14.00 -3.52 -17.35
N GLN A 21 -14.97 -2.71 -16.95
CA GLN A 21 -14.75 -1.67 -15.95
C GLN A 21 -14.44 -2.37 -14.64
N THR A 22 -13.15 -2.55 -14.36
CA THR A 22 -12.67 -2.98 -13.06
C THR A 22 -13.20 -2.00 -12.02
N ASN A 23 -14.08 -2.49 -11.18
CA ASN A 23 -14.77 -1.75 -10.14
C ASN A 23 -13.77 -1.08 -9.19
N ASN A 24 -13.45 0.17 -9.44
CA ASN A 24 -12.63 1.03 -8.58
C ASN A 24 -13.38 1.51 -7.32
N LYS A 25 -14.47 0.83 -6.94
CA LYS A 25 -15.21 1.15 -5.71
C LYS A 25 -14.49 0.70 -4.44
N ASN A 26 -13.62 -0.32 -4.52
CA ASN A 26 -12.89 -0.81 -3.35
C ASN A 26 -11.67 0.07 -2.99
N ALA A 27 -11.04 0.74 -3.94
CA ALA A 27 -9.90 1.62 -3.69
C ALA A 27 -10.27 2.82 -2.81
N LYS A 28 -11.47 3.36 -2.95
CA LYS A 28 -11.92 4.56 -2.24
C LYS A 28 -12.18 4.37 -0.73
N ASN A 29 -12.19 3.11 -0.25
CA ASN A 29 -12.43 2.76 1.16
C ASN A 29 -11.21 2.12 1.84
N MET A 30 -10.06 2.07 1.18
CA MET A 30 -8.84 1.58 1.83
C MET A 30 -8.39 2.59 2.87
N LYS A 31 -8.02 2.07 4.04
CA LYS A 31 -7.58 2.84 5.21
C LYS A 31 -6.24 2.33 5.69
N THR A 32 -5.60 3.11 6.52
CA THR A 32 -4.43 2.64 7.26
C THR A 32 -4.83 1.52 8.23
N ILE A 33 -3.92 0.59 8.47
CA ILE A 33 -4.16 -0.63 9.24
C ILE A 33 -3.28 -0.58 10.50
N ALA A 34 -3.90 -0.65 11.67
CA ALA A 34 -3.14 -0.80 12.92
C ALA A 34 -2.41 -2.16 12.92
N LEU A 35 -1.15 -2.14 13.34
CA LEU A 35 -0.28 -3.33 13.35
C LEU A 35 0.34 -3.52 14.74
N THR A 36 0.10 -4.67 15.33
CA THR A 36 0.76 -5.10 16.57
C THR A 36 2.09 -5.80 16.26
N LYS A 37 2.95 -5.98 17.28
CA LYS A 37 4.16 -6.82 17.15
C LYS A 37 3.82 -8.23 16.65
N ALA A 38 2.79 -8.85 17.19
CA ALA A 38 2.36 -10.19 16.81
C ALA A 38 1.94 -10.27 15.33
N ASP A 39 1.25 -9.24 14.84
CA ASP A 39 0.89 -9.13 13.42
C ASP A 39 2.10 -8.83 12.54
N PHE A 40 3.03 -7.99 13.01
CA PHE A 40 4.27 -7.69 12.29
C PHE A 40 5.08 -8.96 12.02
N LEU A 41 5.28 -9.80 13.03
CA LEU A 41 6.01 -11.07 12.91
C LEU A 41 5.37 -12.04 11.91
N LYS A 42 4.06 -11.96 11.70
CA LYS A 42 3.32 -12.83 10.78
C LYS A 42 3.15 -12.25 9.38
N LYS A 43 3.03 -10.93 9.26
CA LYS A 43 2.61 -10.27 8.01
C LYS A 43 3.72 -9.47 7.34
N VAL A 44 4.75 -9.07 8.11
CA VAL A 44 5.82 -8.20 7.61
C VAL A 44 7.16 -8.91 7.63
N ALA A 45 7.69 -9.23 8.79
CA ALA A 45 8.96 -9.93 8.92
C ALA A 45 9.10 -10.57 10.30
N ASP A 46 9.49 -11.84 10.34
CA ASP A 46 9.79 -12.56 11.59
C ASP A 46 11.28 -12.38 11.93
N TYR A 47 11.62 -11.20 12.47
CA TYR A 47 12.98 -10.84 12.84
C TYR A 47 13.47 -11.63 14.07
N GLU A 48 12.57 -12.24 14.84
CA GLU A 48 12.94 -13.10 15.97
C GLU A 48 13.51 -14.44 15.49
N LYS A 49 12.95 -14.99 14.41
CA LYS A 49 13.45 -16.22 13.78
C LYS A 49 14.58 -15.97 12.79
N ASN A 50 14.60 -14.80 12.14
CA ASN A 50 15.58 -14.44 11.12
C ASN A 50 16.28 -13.12 11.48
N PRO A 51 17.09 -13.06 12.55
CA PRO A 51 17.66 -11.79 13.01
C PRO A 51 18.73 -11.23 12.06
N GLU A 52 19.35 -12.08 11.25
CA GLU A 52 20.45 -11.69 10.34
C GLU A 52 19.98 -11.34 8.94
N GLU A 53 18.74 -11.69 8.58
CA GLU A 53 18.24 -11.53 7.22
C GLU A 53 16.85 -10.88 7.21
N TRP A 54 16.72 -9.82 6.40
CA TRP A 54 15.41 -9.26 6.11
C TRP A 54 14.66 -10.16 5.13
N LYS A 55 13.58 -10.77 5.59
CA LYS A 55 12.66 -11.54 4.76
C LYS A 55 11.25 -10.97 4.88
N TYR A 56 10.80 -10.30 3.82
CA TYR A 56 9.44 -9.78 3.77
C TYR A 56 8.42 -10.89 3.54
N LEU A 57 7.34 -10.89 4.31
CA LEU A 57 6.29 -11.92 4.32
C LEU A 57 5.00 -11.47 3.62
N GLY A 58 4.90 -10.18 3.27
CA GLY A 58 3.69 -9.64 2.63
C GLY A 58 3.59 -9.99 1.15
N ASP A 59 2.37 -9.91 0.62
CA ASP A 59 2.04 -10.13 -0.79
C ASP A 59 1.96 -8.84 -1.62
N LYS A 60 2.14 -7.68 -0.96
CA LYS A 60 2.19 -6.34 -1.56
C LYS A 60 3.21 -5.49 -0.84
N PRO A 61 3.82 -4.48 -1.48
CA PRO A 61 4.68 -3.53 -0.79
C PRO A 61 3.95 -2.85 0.38
N ALA A 62 4.68 -2.47 1.40
CA ALA A 62 4.10 -1.86 2.60
C ALA A 62 4.84 -0.58 3.02
N LEU A 63 4.07 0.41 3.45
CA LEU A 63 4.55 1.57 4.19
C LEU A 63 4.14 1.39 5.65
N ILE A 64 5.08 1.56 6.59
CA ILE A 64 4.79 1.51 8.02
C ILE A 64 5.09 2.87 8.64
N ASP A 65 4.13 3.42 9.38
CA ASP A 65 4.25 4.63 10.19
C ASP A 65 4.39 4.26 11.67
N PHE A 66 5.58 4.52 12.24
CA PHE A 66 5.82 4.46 13.67
C PHE A 66 5.45 5.80 14.30
N TYR A 67 4.41 5.81 15.11
CA TYR A 67 3.83 7.02 15.70
C TYR A 67 3.58 6.89 17.20
N ALA A 68 3.22 8.01 17.84
CA ALA A 68 2.62 8.03 19.18
C ALA A 68 1.41 8.97 19.20
N SER A 69 0.50 8.74 20.14
CA SER A 69 -0.77 9.47 20.23
C SER A 69 -0.60 10.97 20.56
N TRP A 70 0.46 11.33 21.29
CA TRP A 70 0.79 12.70 21.73
C TRP A 70 1.64 13.49 20.73
N CYS A 71 2.10 12.87 19.66
CA CYS A 71 3.05 13.45 18.72
C CYS A 71 2.33 14.38 17.73
N GLY A 72 2.62 15.67 17.76
CA GLY A 72 2.02 16.67 16.87
C GLY A 72 2.26 16.41 15.38
N PRO A 73 3.53 16.21 14.94
CA PRO A 73 3.81 15.87 13.55
C PRO A 73 3.15 14.58 13.08
N CYS A 74 3.01 13.57 13.96
CA CYS A 74 2.30 12.32 13.65
C CYS A 74 0.82 12.59 13.38
N LYS A 75 0.19 13.46 14.16
CA LYS A 75 -1.21 13.85 13.96
C LYS A 75 -1.43 14.59 12.64
N ALA A 76 -0.48 15.42 12.24
CA ALA A 76 -0.52 16.11 10.96
C ALA A 76 -0.34 15.14 9.76
N LEU A 77 0.49 14.10 9.93
CA LEU A 77 0.75 13.08 8.93
C LEU A 77 -0.43 12.10 8.74
N ALA A 78 -1.17 11.79 9.81
CA ALA A 78 -2.22 10.78 9.80
C ALA A 78 -3.26 10.95 8.66
N PRO A 79 -3.86 12.14 8.42
CA PRO A 79 -4.80 12.31 7.32
C PRO A 79 -4.15 12.14 5.94
N VAL A 80 -2.88 12.49 5.78
CA VAL A 80 -2.12 12.29 4.54
C VAL A 80 -1.97 10.81 4.24
N LEU A 81 -1.68 9.98 5.25
CA LEU A 81 -1.58 8.54 5.10
C LEU A 81 -2.92 7.89 4.75
N GLU A 82 -4.03 8.39 5.30
CA GLU A 82 -5.37 7.94 4.91
C GLU A 82 -5.69 8.28 3.44
N GLU A 83 -5.32 9.48 2.98
CA GLU A 83 -5.46 9.85 1.57
C GLU A 83 -4.62 8.96 0.66
N LEU A 84 -3.37 8.68 1.04
CA LEU A 84 -2.50 7.79 0.29
C LEU A 84 -3.03 6.35 0.27
N ALA A 85 -3.58 5.85 1.37
CA ALA A 85 -4.22 4.54 1.42
C ALA A 85 -5.39 4.45 0.43
N ALA A 86 -6.19 5.50 0.33
CA ALA A 86 -7.28 5.59 -0.66
C ALA A 86 -6.76 5.71 -2.10
N GLU A 87 -5.69 6.49 -2.34
CA GLU A 87 -5.12 6.70 -3.68
C GLU A 87 -4.44 5.44 -4.23
N TYR A 88 -3.64 4.76 -3.41
CA TYR A 88 -2.92 3.55 -3.83
C TYR A 88 -3.80 2.30 -3.80
N GLY A 89 -4.85 2.32 -3.00
CA GLY A 89 -5.82 1.23 -2.92
C GLY A 89 -5.17 -0.10 -2.54
N ASP A 90 -5.46 -1.13 -3.30
CA ASP A 90 -4.96 -2.49 -3.08
C ASP A 90 -3.53 -2.75 -3.58
N ARG A 91 -2.84 -1.73 -4.11
CA ARG A 91 -1.47 -1.86 -4.61
C ARG A 91 -0.42 -1.94 -3.51
N ILE A 92 -0.69 -1.37 -2.34
CA ILE A 92 0.20 -1.34 -1.19
C ILE A 92 -0.59 -1.49 0.12
N TYR A 93 0.11 -1.88 1.18
CA TYR A 93 -0.39 -1.72 2.55
C TYR A 93 0.15 -0.42 3.17
N ILE A 94 -0.64 0.26 3.97
CA ILE A 94 -0.18 1.32 4.87
C ILE A 94 -0.54 0.91 6.29
N TYR A 95 0.48 0.54 7.05
CA TYR A 95 0.38 0.13 8.44
C TYR A 95 0.73 1.26 9.39
N LYS A 96 0.16 1.20 10.59
CA LYS A 96 0.47 2.12 11.68
C LYS A 96 0.83 1.33 12.94
N ILE A 97 1.96 1.66 13.54
CA ILE A 97 2.46 1.06 14.78
C ILE A 97 2.55 2.14 15.86
N ASN A 98 1.77 1.99 16.93
CA ASN A 98 1.85 2.83 18.09
C ASN A 98 3.07 2.44 18.94
N THR A 99 4.09 3.28 18.98
CA THR A 99 5.34 3.01 19.70
C THR A 99 5.18 2.98 21.22
N GLU A 100 4.10 3.53 21.76
CA GLU A 100 3.78 3.45 23.20
C GLU A 100 3.27 2.05 23.57
N GLU A 101 2.53 1.40 22.68
CA GLU A 101 1.97 0.06 22.86
C GLU A 101 2.97 -1.02 22.44
N GLU A 102 3.72 -0.80 21.35
CA GLU A 102 4.62 -1.74 20.73
C GLU A 102 6.10 -1.38 20.94
N GLN A 103 6.49 -1.16 22.22
CA GLN A 103 7.83 -0.69 22.60
C GLN A 103 8.96 -1.61 22.16
N GLU A 104 8.77 -2.95 22.28
CA GLU A 104 9.77 -3.93 21.87
C GLU A 104 10.01 -3.87 20.35
N LEU A 105 8.94 -3.76 19.57
CA LEU A 105 9.04 -3.63 18.12
C LEU A 105 9.74 -2.33 17.72
N ALA A 106 9.37 -1.20 18.35
CA ALA A 106 10.04 0.07 18.12
C ALA A 106 11.54 0.02 18.45
N ALA A 107 11.89 -0.63 19.57
CA ALA A 107 13.28 -0.83 19.95
C ALA A 107 14.04 -1.72 18.97
N ALA A 108 13.45 -2.83 18.49
CA ALA A 108 14.05 -3.73 17.52
C ALA A 108 14.39 -3.01 16.19
N PHE A 109 13.61 -2.03 15.79
CA PHE A 109 13.85 -1.19 14.60
C PHE A 109 14.67 0.07 14.90
N GLY A 110 15.13 0.26 16.14
CA GLY A 110 15.92 1.43 16.53
C GLY A 110 15.18 2.74 16.37
N ILE A 111 13.85 2.76 16.59
CA ILE A 111 13.03 3.96 16.46
C ILE A 111 13.37 4.93 17.60
N ARG A 112 14.01 6.06 17.25
CA ARG A 112 14.45 7.10 18.18
C ARG A 112 13.68 8.41 18.06
N SER A 113 12.99 8.57 16.95
CA SER A 113 12.16 9.75 16.69
C SER A 113 10.88 9.32 15.98
N ILE A 114 9.83 10.09 16.14
CA ILE A 114 8.52 9.87 15.54
C ILE A 114 8.00 11.15 14.88
N PRO A 115 7.29 11.02 13.75
CA PRO A 115 7.06 9.78 13.03
C PRO A 115 8.32 9.27 12.35
N THR A 116 8.47 7.96 12.26
CA THR A 116 9.44 7.29 11.40
C THR A 116 8.70 6.39 10.44
N LEU A 117 9.05 6.48 9.17
CA LEU A 117 8.41 5.75 8.07
C LEU A 117 9.34 4.67 7.54
N LEU A 118 8.81 3.47 7.35
CA LEU A 118 9.53 2.34 6.77
C LEU A 118 8.88 1.96 5.44
N PHE A 119 9.61 2.14 4.34
CA PHE A 119 9.19 1.79 2.99
C PHE A 119 9.69 0.40 2.64
N ILE A 120 8.80 -0.54 2.44
CA ILE A 120 9.11 -1.96 2.22
C ILE A 120 8.73 -2.35 0.80
N PRO A 121 9.72 -2.55 -0.10
CA PRO A 121 9.47 -3.12 -1.42
C PRO A 121 9.20 -4.62 -1.34
N MET A 122 8.70 -5.22 -2.42
CA MET A 122 8.54 -6.68 -2.51
C MET A 122 9.88 -7.41 -2.49
N GLU A 123 10.91 -6.79 -3.05
CA GLU A 123 12.26 -7.33 -3.10
C GLU A 123 13.27 -6.31 -2.59
N GLY A 124 14.32 -6.80 -1.94
CA GLY A 124 15.38 -5.96 -1.39
C GLY A 124 15.14 -5.52 0.04
N LYS A 125 15.91 -4.55 0.49
CA LYS A 125 15.85 -4.06 1.88
C LYS A 125 14.89 -2.88 2.01
N PRO A 126 14.20 -2.77 3.16
CA PRO A 126 13.38 -1.60 3.44
C PRO A 126 14.24 -0.34 3.59
N GLN A 127 13.63 0.81 3.30
CA GLN A 127 14.25 2.12 3.49
C GLN A 127 13.48 2.88 4.56
N MET A 128 14.21 3.59 5.42
CA MET A 128 13.65 4.33 6.54
C MET A 128 13.80 5.84 6.31
N ALA A 129 12.75 6.59 6.64
CA ALA A 129 12.77 8.05 6.65
C ALA A 129 12.17 8.58 7.97
N GLN A 130 12.76 9.65 8.49
CA GLN A 130 12.31 10.27 9.74
C GLN A 130 11.55 11.57 9.44
N GLY A 131 10.53 11.84 10.26
CA GLY A 131 9.73 13.04 10.21
C GLY A 131 8.50 12.96 9.32
N ALA A 132 7.63 13.95 9.46
CA ALA A 132 6.41 14.09 8.68
C ALA A 132 6.75 14.68 7.30
N LEU A 133 6.94 13.79 6.33
CA LEU A 133 7.22 14.18 4.96
C LEU A 133 5.98 14.75 4.27
N PRO A 134 6.14 15.73 3.35
CA PRO A 134 5.06 16.20 2.51
C PRO A 134 4.47 15.08 1.65
N LYS A 135 3.17 15.14 1.34
CA LYS A 135 2.47 14.14 0.52
C LYS A 135 3.17 13.84 -0.82
N ALA A 136 3.67 14.87 -1.49
CA ALA A 136 4.40 14.70 -2.76
C ALA A 136 5.66 13.86 -2.59
N SER A 137 6.45 14.09 -1.53
CA SER A 137 7.65 13.32 -1.22
C SER A 137 7.32 11.87 -0.84
N LEU A 138 6.23 11.66 -0.11
CA LEU A 138 5.73 10.32 0.20
C LEU A 138 5.34 9.55 -1.06
N LYS A 139 4.63 10.18 -1.97
CA LYS A 139 4.25 9.58 -3.26
C LYS A 139 5.49 9.20 -4.08
N GLU A 140 6.46 10.11 -4.17
CA GLU A 140 7.72 9.84 -4.86
C GLU A 140 8.46 8.64 -4.24
N ALA A 141 8.56 8.58 -2.92
CA ALA A 141 9.21 7.47 -2.23
C ALA A 141 8.45 6.15 -2.42
N ILE A 142 7.12 6.16 -2.34
CA ILE A 142 6.29 4.98 -2.61
C ILE A 142 6.51 4.50 -4.04
N ASP A 143 6.43 5.39 -5.01
CA ASP A 143 6.56 5.03 -6.43
C ASP A 143 7.96 4.49 -6.75
N LYS A 144 9.02 5.16 -6.28
CA LYS A 144 10.41 4.75 -6.56
C LYS A 144 10.85 3.53 -5.76
N VAL A 145 10.65 3.56 -4.43
CA VAL A 145 11.20 2.54 -3.52
C VAL A 145 10.33 1.29 -3.50
N MET A 146 9.01 1.47 -3.46
CA MET A 146 8.11 0.34 -3.24
C MET A 146 7.56 -0.24 -4.54
N LEU A 147 7.30 0.61 -5.55
CA LEU A 147 6.67 0.20 -6.81
C LEU A 147 7.63 0.15 -8.02
N GLY A 148 8.86 0.64 -7.86
CA GLY A 148 9.89 0.59 -8.92
C GLY A 148 9.55 1.39 -10.18
N LYS A 149 8.92 2.56 -10.02
CA LYS A 149 8.47 3.43 -11.12
C LYS A 149 9.38 4.61 -11.34
#